data_ba3ca96f7e9d501a1fa227399af97788
#
_entry.id   ba3ca96f7e9d501a1fa227399af97788
#
_cell.length_a   1.000
_cell.length_b   1.000
_cell.length_c   1.000
_cell.angle_alpha   90.00
_cell.angle_beta   90.00
_cell.angle_gamma   90.00
#
_symmetry.space_group_name_H-M   'P 1'
#
loop_
_entity.id
_entity.type
_entity.pdbx_description
1 polymer ?
#
loop_
_entity_poly.entity_id
_entity_poly.type
_entity_poly.pdbx_seq_one_letter_code
_entity_poly.pdbx_strand_id
1 'polypeptide(L)'
;PRSTHCISSAASDVYKRQIDTAHGHTKKVGDAIKKIKKLRPKKTAICAGNIATEEGAKFLVGLGVDIIKVGIGPGSICTTRLVAGIGVPQLSAILNVKKGIGKSKTRLIADGGIKFSGDIAKALAAGADAVMIGSLFAGTDEAPGKKIKKNGKLYKYFRGMGSIGAMNKGSADRYFQSKQKDTSKYVAEGVEGYIKYKGGVDKIIYNLSLIHI
;
A
#
# COMPACT_ATOMS: atom_id res chain seq x y z
N PRO A 1 11.78 15.89 -17.96
CA PRO A 1 12.43 15.21 -16.87
C PRO A 1 11.36 14.63 -15.98
N ARG A 2 11.14 13.33 -16.06
CA ARG A 2 10.17 12.63 -15.23
C ARG A 2 10.77 12.57 -13.84
N SER A 3 10.21 13.36 -12.91
CA SER A 3 10.64 13.29 -11.52
C SER A 3 10.32 11.89 -10.98
N THR A 4 11.33 11.19 -10.58
CA THR A 4 11.37 9.87 -9.99
C THR A 4 10.83 9.90 -8.56
N HIS A 5 9.60 10.31 -8.39
CA HIS A 5 8.90 10.15 -7.12
C HIS A 5 7.73 9.24 -7.42
N CYS A 6 7.64 8.13 -6.71
CA CYS A 6 6.60 7.12 -6.88
C CYS A 6 5.21 7.74 -6.68
N ILE A 7 4.78 8.49 -7.69
CA ILE A 7 3.38 8.87 -7.85
C ILE A 7 2.81 7.71 -8.64
N SER A 8 2.20 6.76 -7.95
CA SER A 8 1.41 5.76 -8.63
C SER A 8 0.30 6.49 -9.39
N SER A 9 0.50 6.68 -10.69
CA SER A 9 -0.53 7.10 -11.62
C SER A 9 -1.35 5.88 -12.04
N ALA A 10 -1.63 4.97 -11.10
CA ALA A 10 -2.58 3.92 -11.34
C ALA A 10 -3.91 4.58 -11.67
N ALA A 11 -4.31 4.45 -12.93
CA ALA A 11 -5.60 4.82 -13.47
C ALA A 11 -6.22 6.05 -12.80
N SER A 12 -5.91 7.21 -13.34
CA SER A 12 -6.71 8.43 -13.37
C SER A 12 -7.93 8.47 -12.44
N ASP A 13 -7.75 8.28 -11.17
CA ASP A 13 -8.72 8.79 -10.23
C ASP A 13 -8.50 10.30 -10.19
N VAL A 14 -9.28 11.03 -10.98
CA VAL A 14 -9.22 12.49 -11.10
C VAL A 14 -9.37 13.17 -9.74
N TYR A 15 -9.91 12.45 -8.77
CA TYR A 15 -10.23 12.93 -7.44
C TYR A 15 -9.18 12.61 -6.37
N LYS A 16 -8.21 11.74 -6.66
CA LYS A 16 -7.19 11.32 -5.69
C LYS A 16 -5.79 11.19 -6.32
N ARG A 17 -4.78 11.71 -5.63
CA ARG A 17 -3.37 11.49 -5.95
C ARG A 17 -2.70 10.81 -4.77
N GLN A 18 -1.93 9.76 -5.06
CA GLN A 18 -1.26 8.95 -4.05
C GLN A 18 0.25 9.08 -4.14
N ILE A 19 0.88 9.39 -2.99
CA ILE A 19 2.33 9.30 -2.79
C ILE A 19 2.55 8.04 -1.97
N ASP A 20 3.00 6.99 -2.65
CA ASP A 20 3.12 5.65 -2.09
C ASP A 20 4.60 5.27 -1.96
N THR A 21 5.11 5.20 -0.73
CA THR A 21 6.50 4.90 -0.41
C THR A 21 6.59 3.85 0.68
N ALA A 22 7.73 3.16 0.76
CA ALA A 22 8.02 2.22 1.84
C ALA A 22 8.11 2.91 3.21
N HIS A 23 8.49 4.20 3.23
CA HIS A 23 8.55 5.03 4.44
C HIS A 23 8.13 6.47 4.15
N GLY A 24 6.92 6.82 4.55
CA GLY A 24 6.30 8.13 4.29
C GLY A 24 6.81 9.29 5.14
N HIS A 25 7.46 9.01 6.28
CA HIS A 25 7.98 10.03 7.19
C HIS A 25 9.39 10.46 6.79
N THR A 26 9.53 11.08 5.61
CA THR A 26 10.81 11.58 5.09
C THR A 26 10.67 12.97 4.50
N LYS A 27 11.79 13.74 4.51
CA LYS A 27 11.85 15.06 3.88
C LYS A 27 11.46 15.02 2.40
N LYS A 28 11.92 13.99 1.65
CA LYS A 28 11.60 13.81 0.23
C LYS A 28 10.09 13.69 -0.01
N VAL A 29 9.41 12.92 0.82
CA VAL A 29 7.93 12.78 0.76
C VAL A 29 7.26 14.12 1.11
N GLY A 30 7.73 14.82 2.13
CA GLY A 30 7.22 16.13 2.49
C GLY A 30 7.34 17.15 1.36
N ASP A 31 8.49 17.21 0.70
CA ASP A 31 8.72 18.10 -0.44
C ASP A 31 7.85 17.74 -1.64
N ALA A 32 7.66 16.44 -1.91
CA ALA A 32 6.74 15.97 -2.95
C ALA A 32 5.28 16.39 -2.67
N ILE A 33 4.82 16.23 -1.41
CA ILE A 33 3.47 16.67 -0.99
C ILE A 33 3.30 18.17 -1.24
N LYS A 34 4.26 19.00 -0.82
CA LYS A 34 4.21 20.45 -1.02
C LYS A 34 4.11 20.84 -2.49
N LYS A 35 4.89 20.18 -3.37
CA LYS A 35 4.85 20.39 -4.82
C LYS A 35 3.49 20.00 -5.41
N ILE A 36 2.97 18.83 -5.07
CA ILE A 36 1.69 18.34 -5.57
C ILE A 36 0.54 19.23 -5.11
N LYS A 37 0.56 19.70 -3.87
CA LYS A 37 -0.47 20.63 -3.36
C LYS A 37 -0.59 21.91 -4.19
N LYS A 38 0.53 22.42 -4.71
CA LYS A 38 0.53 23.61 -5.58
C LYS A 38 -0.04 23.34 -6.97
N LEU A 39 0.10 22.09 -7.46
CA LEU A 39 -0.25 21.72 -8.83
C LEU A 39 -1.60 21.00 -8.94
N ARG A 40 -2.18 20.55 -7.82
CA ARG A 40 -3.41 19.76 -7.84
C ARG A 40 -4.64 20.62 -8.11
N PRO A 41 -5.66 20.11 -8.82
CA PRO A 41 -7.00 20.69 -8.81
C PRO A 41 -7.56 20.75 -7.37
N LYS A 42 -8.32 21.79 -7.04
CA LYS A 42 -8.84 22.01 -5.67
C LYS A 42 -9.61 20.82 -5.07
N LYS A 43 -10.27 20.03 -5.93
CA LYS A 43 -11.09 18.87 -5.52
C LYS A 43 -10.30 17.55 -5.43
N THR A 44 -9.00 17.53 -5.73
CA THR A 44 -8.20 16.28 -5.71
C THR A 44 -7.65 16.03 -4.31
N ALA A 45 -8.00 14.91 -3.69
CA ALA A 45 -7.45 14.48 -2.41
C ALA A 45 -6.00 13.97 -2.56
N ILE A 46 -5.15 14.23 -1.57
CA ILE A 46 -3.78 13.69 -1.48
C ILE A 46 -3.78 12.56 -0.46
N CYS A 47 -3.40 11.36 -0.92
CA CYS A 47 -3.10 10.21 -0.07
C CYS A 47 -1.58 10.05 0.04
N ALA A 48 -1.05 9.88 1.25
CA ALA A 48 0.39 9.70 1.47
C ALA A 48 0.66 8.58 2.48
N GLY A 49 1.79 7.91 2.32
CA GLY A 49 2.25 6.82 3.20
C GLY A 49 3.35 5.98 2.52
N ASN A 50 3.74 4.85 3.14
CA ASN A 50 3.15 4.30 4.36
C ASN A 50 3.89 4.79 5.59
N ILE A 51 3.18 4.86 6.69
CA ILE A 51 3.73 5.15 8.02
C ILE A 51 3.18 4.16 9.05
N ALA A 52 3.75 4.17 10.26
CA ALA A 52 3.31 3.30 11.35
C ALA A 52 3.40 3.96 12.73
N THR A 53 3.82 5.22 12.80
CA THR A 53 4.08 5.92 14.07
C THR A 53 3.22 7.16 14.24
N GLU A 54 3.05 7.59 15.49
CA GLU A 54 2.34 8.81 15.85
C GLU A 54 3.03 10.05 15.26
N GLU A 55 4.36 10.10 15.29
CA GLU A 55 5.17 11.21 14.76
C GLU A 55 5.02 11.32 13.23
N GLY A 56 5.04 10.18 12.54
CA GLY A 56 4.78 10.13 11.10
C GLY A 56 3.40 10.65 10.74
N ALA A 57 2.39 10.35 11.56
CA ALA A 57 1.04 10.88 11.37
C ALA A 57 0.99 12.40 11.57
N LYS A 58 1.56 12.91 12.66
CA LYS A 58 1.66 14.35 12.93
C LYS A 58 2.37 15.10 11.81
N PHE A 59 3.47 14.51 11.28
CA PHE A 59 4.20 15.06 10.14
C PHE A 59 3.31 15.18 8.89
N LEU A 60 2.62 14.12 8.50
CA LEU A 60 1.76 14.13 7.31
C LEU A 60 0.52 15.03 7.49
N VAL A 61 -0.10 15.03 8.67
CA VAL A 61 -1.21 15.93 9.02
C VAL A 61 -0.76 17.39 8.92
N GLY A 62 0.43 17.72 9.44
CA GLY A 62 0.99 19.08 9.36
C GLY A 62 1.25 19.54 7.91
N LEU A 63 1.48 18.61 6.99
CA LEU A 63 1.56 18.89 5.55
C LEU A 63 0.19 19.02 4.88
N GLY A 64 -0.90 18.74 5.60
CA GLY A 64 -2.28 18.85 5.12
C GLY A 64 -2.60 17.79 4.06
N VAL A 65 -2.23 16.54 4.29
CA VAL A 65 -2.72 15.41 3.48
C VAL A 65 -4.15 15.07 3.89
N ASP A 66 -4.92 14.60 2.93
CA ASP A 66 -6.32 14.26 3.14
C ASP A 66 -6.47 12.81 3.65
N ILE A 67 -5.55 11.92 3.23
CA ILE A 67 -5.58 10.50 3.56
C ILE A 67 -4.18 10.01 3.90
N ILE A 68 -4.05 9.21 4.97
CA ILE A 68 -2.81 8.57 5.38
C ILE A 68 -2.93 7.06 5.19
N LYS A 69 -1.93 6.43 4.55
CA LYS A 69 -1.80 4.97 4.48
C LYS A 69 -0.90 4.45 5.58
N VAL A 70 -1.38 3.41 6.27
CA VAL A 70 -0.72 2.81 7.43
C VAL A 70 -0.35 1.37 7.14
N GLY A 71 0.91 1.03 7.40
CA GLY A 71 1.41 -0.33 7.31
C GLY A 71 2.85 -0.40 6.82
N ILE A 72 3.74 -0.90 7.67
CA ILE A 72 5.14 -1.17 7.35
C ILE A 72 5.36 -2.68 7.49
N GLY A 73 5.46 -3.36 6.36
CA GLY A 73 5.73 -4.79 6.28
C GLY A 73 4.58 -5.78 6.54
N PRO A 74 3.28 -5.40 6.61
CA PRO A 74 2.22 -6.36 6.89
C PRO A 74 1.76 -7.17 5.67
N GLY A 75 2.18 -6.80 4.46
CA GLY A 75 1.78 -7.46 3.22
C GLY A 75 2.24 -8.92 3.16
N SER A 76 1.43 -9.82 2.59
CA SER A 76 1.70 -11.25 2.52
C SER A 76 2.93 -11.64 1.68
N ILE A 77 3.33 -10.78 0.76
CA ILE A 77 4.49 -10.95 -0.11
C ILE A 77 5.57 -9.89 0.17
N CYS A 78 5.43 -9.14 1.27
CA CYS A 78 6.42 -8.19 1.75
C CYS A 78 7.43 -8.92 2.65
N THR A 79 8.72 -8.72 2.39
CA THR A 79 9.82 -9.27 3.19
C THR A 79 10.62 -8.21 3.94
N THR A 80 10.16 -6.95 3.97
CA THR A 80 10.82 -5.84 4.67
C THR A 80 11.16 -6.19 6.13
N ARG A 81 10.23 -6.86 6.84
CA ARG A 81 10.45 -7.29 8.22
C ARG A 81 11.60 -8.29 8.37
N LEU A 82 11.83 -9.12 7.37
CA LEU A 82 12.88 -10.14 7.37
C LEU A 82 14.21 -9.57 6.87
N VAL A 83 14.16 -8.81 5.78
CA VAL A 83 15.36 -8.31 5.07
C VAL A 83 15.92 -7.06 5.75
N ALA A 84 15.05 -6.11 6.09
CA ALA A 84 15.46 -4.84 6.71
C ALA A 84 15.30 -4.83 8.24
N GLY A 85 14.65 -5.84 8.83
CA GLY A 85 14.34 -5.87 10.26
C GLY A 85 13.36 -4.78 10.71
N ILE A 86 12.65 -4.15 9.77
CA ILE A 86 11.77 -3.00 10.01
C ILE A 86 10.32 -3.42 9.85
N GLY A 87 9.48 -3.06 10.83
CA GLY A 87 8.04 -3.29 10.77
C GLY A 87 7.37 -2.99 12.10
N VAL A 88 6.05 -2.80 12.02
CA VAL A 88 5.21 -2.61 13.21
C VAL A 88 4.01 -3.53 13.07
N PRO A 89 3.55 -4.22 14.14
CA PRO A 89 2.30 -4.97 14.12
C PRO A 89 1.15 -4.07 13.63
N GLN A 90 0.35 -4.55 12.68
CA GLN A 90 -0.58 -3.68 11.94
C GLN A 90 -1.60 -2.98 12.85
N LEU A 91 -2.15 -3.69 13.84
CA LEU A 91 -3.11 -3.11 14.78
C LEU A 91 -2.47 -1.99 15.61
N SER A 92 -1.27 -2.21 16.11
CA SER A 92 -0.49 -1.18 16.84
C SER A 92 -0.19 0.03 15.95
N ALA A 93 0.17 -0.21 14.68
CA ALA A 93 0.41 0.86 13.73
C ALA A 93 -0.84 1.73 13.50
N ILE A 94 -2.01 1.10 13.36
CA ILE A 94 -3.30 1.81 13.19
C ILE A 94 -3.58 2.69 14.42
N LEU A 95 -3.47 2.12 15.63
CA LEU A 95 -3.70 2.84 16.89
C LEU A 95 -2.75 4.03 17.05
N ASN A 96 -1.45 3.84 16.80
CA ASN A 96 -0.45 4.90 16.88
C ASN A 96 -0.72 6.03 15.91
N VAL A 97 -1.03 5.68 14.66
CA VAL A 97 -1.30 6.68 13.61
C VAL A 97 -2.62 7.40 13.89
N LYS A 98 -3.66 6.68 14.36
CA LYS A 98 -4.92 7.30 14.76
C LYS A 98 -4.73 8.31 15.88
N LYS A 99 -3.89 8.00 16.86
CA LYS A 99 -3.50 8.93 17.93
C LYS A 99 -2.81 10.18 17.36
N GLY A 100 -1.90 10.01 16.40
CA GLY A 100 -1.19 11.12 15.75
C GLY A 100 -2.08 12.00 14.86
N ILE A 101 -3.12 11.42 14.24
CA ILE A 101 -4.15 12.18 13.49
C ILE A 101 -4.96 13.08 14.43
N GLY A 102 -5.24 12.62 15.64
CA GLY A 102 -5.98 13.36 16.66
C GLY A 102 -7.34 13.86 16.15
N LYS A 103 -7.58 15.18 16.30
CA LYS A 103 -8.84 15.85 15.87
C LYS A 103 -8.83 16.26 14.39
N SER A 104 -7.78 15.95 13.62
CA SER A 104 -7.72 16.27 12.19
C SER A 104 -8.82 15.54 11.40
N LYS A 105 -9.26 16.14 10.29
CA LYS A 105 -10.18 15.51 9.33
C LYS A 105 -9.48 14.50 8.41
N THR A 106 -8.18 14.28 8.55
CA THR A 106 -7.40 13.32 7.77
C THR A 106 -7.92 11.90 7.98
N ARG A 107 -8.18 11.19 6.88
CA ARG A 107 -8.65 9.79 6.88
C ARG A 107 -7.49 8.81 6.95
N LEU A 108 -7.77 7.61 7.45
CA LEU A 108 -6.78 6.55 7.62
C LEU A 108 -7.16 5.30 6.81
N ILE A 109 -6.24 4.84 5.95
CA ILE A 109 -6.36 3.55 5.26
C ILE A 109 -5.38 2.57 5.89
N ALA A 110 -5.88 1.46 6.42
CA ALA A 110 -5.05 0.35 6.89
C ALA A 110 -4.63 -0.51 5.69
N ASP A 111 -3.32 -0.47 5.34
CA ASP A 111 -2.77 -1.10 4.16
C ASP A 111 -2.01 -2.39 4.52
N GLY A 112 -2.56 -3.52 4.11
CA GLY A 112 -1.98 -4.84 4.29
C GLY A 112 -2.37 -5.54 5.60
N GLY A 113 -2.02 -6.83 5.68
CA GLY A 113 -2.30 -7.66 6.84
C GLY A 113 -3.71 -8.26 6.90
N ILE A 114 -4.59 -7.95 5.95
CA ILE A 114 -5.97 -8.48 5.90
C ILE A 114 -5.96 -9.85 5.25
N LYS A 115 -6.28 -10.87 6.02
CA LYS A 115 -6.42 -12.28 5.60
C LYS A 115 -7.83 -12.79 5.72
N PHE A 116 -8.55 -12.28 6.70
CA PHE A 116 -9.93 -12.66 7.05
C PHE A 116 -10.80 -11.42 7.24
N SER A 117 -12.09 -11.58 7.15
CA SER A 117 -13.08 -10.53 7.40
C SER A 117 -12.94 -9.91 8.81
N GLY A 118 -12.62 -10.72 9.82
CA GLY A 118 -12.35 -10.23 11.18
C GLY A 118 -11.18 -9.27 11.28
N ASP A 119 -10.20 -9.31 10.35
CA ASP A 119 -9.11 -8.36 10.33
C ASP A 119 -9.59 -6.97 9.86
N ILE A 120 -10.60 -6.94 8.99
CA ILE A 120 -11.26 -5.68 8.58
C ILE A 120 -11.96 -5.06 9.79
N ALA A 121 -12.76 -5.85 10.51
CA ALA A 121 -13.47 -5.38 11.71
C ALA A 121 -12.50 -4.81 12.75
N LYS A 122 -11.39 -5.50 13.02
CA LYS A 122 -10.33 -5.02 13.93
C LYS A 122 -9.71 -3.72 13.46
N ALA A 123 -9.39 -3.60 12.16
CA ALA A 123 -8.79 -2.40 11.61
C ALA A 123 -9.72 -1.19 11.73
N LEU A 124 -11.01 -1.36 11.41
CA LEU A 124 -12.03 -0.31 11.53
C LEU A 124 -12.26 0.06 13.00
N ALA A 125 -12.38 -0.92 13.90
CA ALA A 125 -12.51 -0.68 15.33
C ALA A 125 -11.31 0.06 15.95
N ALA A 126 -10.10 -0.19 15.42
CA ALA A 126 -8.88 0.54 15.82
C ALA A 126 -8.81 1.97 15.26
N GLY A 127 -9.75 2.37 14.41
CA GLY A 127 -9.89 3.73 13.90
C GLY A 127 -9.49 3.93 12.45
N ALA A 128 -9.33 2.88 11.65
CA ALA A 128 -9.21 3.01 10.21
C ALA A 128 -10.56 3.40 9.59
N ASP A 129 -10.52 4.26 8.58
CA ASP A 129 -11.71 4.62 7.79
C ASP A 129 -11.92 3.66 6.62
N ALA A 130 -10.86 2.98 6.17
CA ALA A 130 -10.88 1.99 5.11
C ALA A 130 -9.71 1.01 5.24
N VAL A 131 -9.79 -0.11 4.51
CA VAL A 131 -8.70 -1.09 4.39
C VAL A 131 -8.23 -1.21 2.94
N MET A 132 -6.93 -1.49 2.75
CA MET A 132 -6.36 -1.83 1.45
C MET A 132 -5.96 -3.30 1.45
N ILE A 133 -6.47 -4.04 0.47
CA ILE A 133 -6.36 -5.50 0.40
C ILE A 133 -5.61 -5.88 -0.87
N GLY A 134 -4.54 -6.67 -0.74
CA GLY A 134 -3.75 -7.19 -1.86
C GLY A 134 -4.06 -8.66 -2.16
N SER A 135 -3.56 -9.56 -1.31
CA SER A 135 -3.53 -11.00 -1.58
C SER A 135 -4.90 -11.66 -1.74
N LEU A 136 -5.93 -11.17 -1.04
CA LEU A 136 -7.27 -11.72 -1.21
C LEU A 136 -7.82 -11.49 -2.62
N PHE A 137 -7.50 -10.35 -3.23
CA PHE A 137 -7.95 -10.00 -4.58
C PHE A 137 -6.99 -10.44 -5.69
N ALA A 138 -5.72 -10.72 -5.38
CA ALA A 138 -4.70 -10.99 -6.39
C ALA A 138 -4.99 -12.19 -7.31
N GLY A 139 -5.82 -13.15 -6.86
CA GLY A 139 -6.23 -14.32 -7.64
C GLY A 139 -7.55 -14.17 -8.40
N THR A 140 -8.18 -12.98 -8.40
CA THR A 140 -9.49 -12.77 -9.02
C THR A 140 -9.38 -12.45 -10.52
N ASP A 141 -10.51 -12.49 -11.21
CA ASP A 141 -10.58 -12.12 -12.63
C ASP A 141 -10.18 -10.67 -12.87
N GLU A 142 -10.60 -9.78 -11.99
CA GLU A 142 -10.37 -8.34 -12.07
C GLU A 142 -8.94 -7.94 -11.75
N ALA A 143 -8.18 -8.79 -11.03
CA ALA A 143 -6.76 -8.54 -10.81
C ALA A 143 -5.98 -8.68 -12.11
N PRO A 144 -4.94 -7.86 -12.36
CA PRO A 144 -4.14 -7.95 -13.58
C PRO A 144 -3.37 -9.29 -13.66
N GLY A 145 -2.97 -9.67 -14.87
CA GLY A 145 -2.17 -10.87 -15.14
C GLY A 145 -2.98 -12.02 -15.73
N LYS A 146 -2.27 -12.86 -16.49
CA LYS A 146 -2.86 -14.00 -17.18
C LYS A 146 -3.12 -15.17 -16.23
N LYS A 147 -4.18 -15.95 -16.49
CA LYS A 147 -4.43 -17.23 -15.86
C LYS A 147 -3.43 -18.26 -16.40
N ILE A 148 -2.85 -19.06 -15.51
CA ILE A 148 -1.86 -20.08 -15.82
C ILE A 148 -2.37 -21.40 -15.26
N LYS A 149 -2.38 -22.45 -16.09
CA LYS A 149 -2.70 -23.81 -15.65
C LYS A 149 -1.43 -24.53 -15.20
N LYS A 150 -1.40 -25.02 -13.97
CA LYS A 150 -0.28 -25.77 -13.41
C LYS A 150 -0.84 -26.95 -12.60
N ASN A 151 -0.41 -28.17 -12.91
CA ASN A 151 -0.89 -29.40 -12.26
C ASN A 151 -2.43 -29.47 -12.18
N GLY A 152 -3.13 -29.22 -13.29
CA GLY A 152 -4.59 -29.24 -13.38
C GLY A 152 -5.32 -28.07 -12.72
N LYS A 153 -4.65 -27.18 -12.00
CA LYS A 153 -5.23 -26.06 -11.28
C LYS A 153 -4.87 -24.73 -11.94
N LEU A 154 -5.76 -23.72 -11.80
CA LEU A 154 -5.54 -22.38 -12.30
C LEU A 154 -4.88 -21.50 -11.23
N TYR A 155 -3.95 -20.67 -11.69
CA TYR A 155 -3.21 -19.70 -10.88
C TYR A 155 -3.11 -18.37 -11.62
N LYS A 156 -2.80 -17.29 -10.87
CA LYS A 156 -2.35 -16.01 -11.39
C LYS A 156 -0.99 -15.65 -10.82
N TYR A 157 -0.17 -14.99 -11.62
CA TYR A 157 1.10 -14.46 -11.15
C TYR A 157 0.87 -13.28 -10.20
N PHE A 158 1.52 -13.31 -9.06
CA PHE A 158 1.42 -12.28 -8.03
C PHE A 158 2.81 -11.89 -7.53
N ARG A 159 3.08 -10.60 -7.45
CA ARG A 159 4.39 -10.10 -7.05
C ARG A 159 4.28 -8.92 -6.10
N GLY A 160 5.22 -8.86 -5.13
CA GLY A 160 5.40 -7.72 -4.25
C GLY A 160 6.01 -6.53 -4.97
N MET A 161 5.66 -5.32 -4.54
CA MET A 161 6.24 -4.09 -5.07
C MET A 161 7.76 -4.00 -4.82
N GLY A 162 8.26 -4.64 -3.76
CA GLY A 162 9.69 -4.75 -3.44
C GLY A 162 10.40 -5.94 -4.07
N SER A 163 9.77 -6.68 -4.98
CA SER A 163 10.41 -7.78 -5.71
C SER A 163 11.33 -7.25 -6.82
N ILE A 164 12.34 -8.03 -7.20
CA ILE A 164 13.26 -7.68 -8.29
C ILE A 164 12.51 -7.36 -9.58
N GLY A 165 11.53 -8.19 -9.96
CA GLY A 165 10.76 -7.98 -11.17
C GLY A 165 9.86 -6.74 -11.13
N ALA A 166 9.39 -6.32 -9.94
CA ALA A 166 8.67 -5.06 -9.78
C ALA A 166 9.63 -3.87 -9.84
N MET A 167 10.78 -3.93 -9.16
CA MET A 167 11.80 -2.88 -9.16
C MET A 167 12.32 -2.58 -10.55
N ASN A 168 12.56 -3.60 -11.37
CA ASN A 168 12.95 -3.46 -12.79
C ASN A 168 11.89 -2.75 -13.62
N LYS A 169 10.63 -2.82 -13.23
CA LYS A 169 9.49 -2.15 -13.90
C LYS A 169 9.15 -0.77 -13.31
N GLY A 170 9.97 -0.27 -12.38
CA GLY A 170 9.89 1.10 -11.89
C GLY A 170 9.46 1.27 -10.44
N SER A 171 9.29 0.18 -9.65
CA SER A 171 8.94 0.32 -8.23
C SER A 171 10.14 0.53 -7.30
N ALA A 172 11.37 0.58 -7.82
CA ALA A 172 12.58 0.80 -7.03
C ALA A 172 12.53 2.13 -6.24
N ASP A 173 11.97 3.17 -6.84
CA ASP A 173 11.82 4.48 -6.20
C ASP A 173 10.97 4.45 -4.92
N ARG A 174 10.01 3.52 -4.83
CA ARG A 174 9.20 3.29 -3.62
C ARG A 174 10.06 2.93 -2.41
N TYR A 175 11.17 2.23 -2.67
CA TYR A 175 12.13 1.75 -1.68
C TYR A 175 13.39 2.62 -1.61
N PHE A 176 13.32 3.84 -2.16
CA PHE A 176 14.45 4.77 -2.23
C PHE A 176 15.70 4.21 -2.94
N GLN A 177 15.52 3.20 -3.77
CA GLN A 177 16.58 2.61 -4.59
C GLN A 177 16.55 3.22 -6.00
N SER A 178 17.72 3.64 -6.49
CA SER A 178 17.84 4.17 -7.85
C SER A 178 17.72 3.04 -8.87
N LYS A 179 17.24 3.36 -10.08
CA LYS A 179 17.21 2.40 -11.19
C LYS A 179 18.61 1.86 -11.48
N GLN A 180 18.77 0.54 -11.38
CA GLN A 180 20.02 -0.16 -11.61
C GLN A 180 20.02 -0.79 -13.01
N LYS A 181 21.18 -0.78 -13.70
CA LYS A 181 21.40 -1.60 -14.90
C LYS A 181 21.61 -3.07 -14.53
N ASP A 182 22.31 -3.30 -13.43
CA ASP A 182 22.57 -4.61 -12.86
C ASP A 182 21.55 -4.90 -11.75
N THR A 183 20.70 -5.89 -12.00
CA THR A 183 19.60 -6.27 -11.09
C THR A 183 20.08 -6.90 -9.78
N SER A 184 21.32 -7.41 -9.73
CA SER A 184 21.92 -7.97 -8.51
C SER A 184 22.17 -6.92 -7.42
N LYS A 185 22.19 -5.64 -7.80
CA LYS A 185 22.37 -4.51 -6.88
C LYS A 185 21.09 -4.07 -6.16
N TYR A 186 19.93 -4.63 -6.50
CA TYR A 186 18.72 -4.37 -5.74
C TYR A 186 18.65 -5.20 -4.46
N VAL A 187 18.28 -4.54 -3.37
CA VAL A 187 17.87 -5.22 -2.14
C VAL A 187 16.38 -5.49 -2.23
N ALA A 188 16.00 -6.73 -2.49
CA ALA A 188 14.60 -7.11 -2.61
C ALA A 188 13.92 -7.15 -1.24
N GLU A 189 12.82 -6.42 -1.10
CA GLU A 189 11.95 -6.41 0.08
C GLU A 189 10.58 -7.02 -0.20
N GLY A 190 10.50 -7.89 -1.19
CA GLY A 190 9.28 -8.58 -1.59
C GLY A 190 9.57 -9.79 -2.46
N VAL A 191 8.65 -10.73 -2.45
CA VAL A 191 8.72 -11.96 -3.24
C VAL A 191 7.73 -11.97 -4.39
N GLU A 192 7.94 -12.87 -5.32
CA GLU A 192 7.08 -13.14 -6.47
C GLU A 192 6.63 -14.61 -6.45
N GLY A 193 5.46 -14.89 -6.96
CA GLY A 193 4.95 -16.23 -6.99
C GLY A 193 3.60 -16.36 -7.68
N TYR A 194 2.97 -17.48 -7.46
CA TYR A 194 1.66 -17.80 -8.02
C TYR A 194 0.63 -17.90 -6.90
N ILE A 195 -0.52 -17.27 -7.10
CA ILE A 195 -1.66 -17.40 -6.21
C ILE A 195 -2.77 -18.19 -6.90
N LYS A 196 -3.47 -19.04 -6.16
CA LYS A 196 -4.63 -19.76 -6.67
C LYS A 196 -5.63 -18.79 -7.30
N TYR A 197 -6.10 -19.12 -8.50
CA TYR A 197 -7.22 -18.43 -9.12
C TYR A 197 -8.50 -18.64 -8.30
N LYS A 198 -9.27 -17.58 -8.12
CA LYS A 198 -10.42 -17.54 -7.18
C LYS A 198 -11.76 -17.20 -7.87
N GLY A 199 -11.76 -16.97 -9.18
CA GLY A 199 -12.95 -16.48 -9.91
C GLY A 199 -13.16 -14.97 -9.77
N GLY A 200 -14.39 -14.52 -9.92
CA GLY A 200 -14.75 -13.11 -9.79
C GLY A 200 -14.60 -12.58 -8.37
N VAL A 201 -14.34 -11.29 -8.23
CA VAL A 201 -14.13 -10.60 -6.95
C VAL A 201 -15.41 -10.56 -6.10
N ASP A 202 -16.58 -10.63 -6.71
CA ASP A 202 -17.89 -10.50 -6.03
C ASP A 202 -18.06 -11.48 -4.87
N LYS A 203 -17.67 -12.73 -5.07
CA LYS A 203 -17.74 -13.78 -4.02
C LYS A 203 -16.85 -13.43 -2.83
N ILE A 204 -15.69 -12.84 -3.08
CA ILE A 204 -14.76 -12.44 -2.03
C ILE A 204 -15.34 -11.25 -1.28
N ILE A 205 -15.82 -10.23 -1.99
CA ILE A 205 -16.46 -9.05 -1.39
C ILE A 205 -17.67 -9.47 -0.56
N TYR A 206 -18.54 -10.34 -1.08
CA TYR A 206 -19.68 -10.86 -0.35
C TYR A 206 -19.26 -11.50 0.98
N ASN A 207 -18.29 -12.43 0.95
CA ASN A 207 -17.78 -13.09 2.16
C ASN A 207 -17.17 -12.11 3.17
N LEU A 208 -16.48 -11.07 2.68
CA LEU A 208 -15.89 -10.06 3.55
C LEU A 208 -16.94 -9.12 4.16
N SER A 209 -18.07 -8.90 3.47
CA SER A 209 -19.14 -8.02 3.93
C SER A 209 -20.08 -8.66 4.92
N LEU A 210 -20.20 -10.00 4.96
CA LEU A 210 -21.11 -10.72 5.85
C LEU A 210 -20.89 -10.46 7.34
N ILE A 211 -19.70 -10.05 7.74
CA ILE A 211 -19.39 -9.75 9.17
C ILE A 211 -20.00 -8.42 9.63
N HIS A 212 -20.41 -7.56 8.71
CA HIS A 212 -21.02 -6.26 9.04
C HIS A 212 -22.56 -6.32 9.15
N ILE A 213 -23.11 -7.50 9.01
CA ILE A 213 -24.53 -7.78 9.20
C ILE A 213 -24.75 -8.38 10.58
#